data_ab673e5a7109992fab467fb5718934b3
#
_entry.id   ab673e5a7109992fab467fb5718934b3
#
_cell.length_a   1.000
_cell.length_b   1.000
_cell.length_c   1.000
_cell.angle_alpha   90.00
_cell.angle_beta   90.00
_cell.angle_gamma   90.00
#
_symmetry.space_group_name_H-M   'P 1'
#
loop_
_entity.id
_entity.type
_entity.pdbx_description
1 polymer ?
#
loop_
_entity_poly.entity_id
_entity_poly.type
_entity_poly.pdbx_seq_one_letter_code
_entity_poly.pdbx_strand_id
1 'polypeptide(L)'
;AKEVEKLLDDVNIVYQREQLGTGHALMQCKDVLANKSGTTVVLNGDAPLITKETLKNLIGYHNDNQLMGTIMTCDCDLDKKFGRVIRENDQVKGIVEFKDCTPEQVKISEMNCGEYCFDNEALFKALEKVTNNNAQNEYYITDVIEIMNHQNLFLTHWPPHKS
;
A
#
# COMPACT_ATOMS: atom_id res chain seq x y z
N ALA A 1 4.09 -10.46 -18.48
CA ALA A 1 3.40 -9.24 -18.94
C ALA A 1 2.47 -9.55 -20.13
N LYS A 2 2.98 -10.05 -21.27
CA LYS A 2 2.16 -10.30 -22.49
C LYS A 2 0.97 -11.26 -22.29
N GLU A 3 1.06 -12.23 -21.39
CA GLU A 3 -0.06 -13.14 -21.10
C GLU A 3 -1.15 -12.46 -20.26
N VAL A 4 -0.77 -11.59 -19.33
CA VAL A 4 -1.72 -10.78 -18.55
C VAL A 4 -2.41 -9.77 -19.45
N GLU A 5 -1.67 -9.13 -20.35
CA GLU A 5 -2.19 -8.17 -21.32
C GLU A 5 -3.31 -8.76 -22.19
N LYS A 6 -3.17 -10.03 -22.60
CA LYS A 6 -4.20 -10.72 -23.41
C LYS A 6 -5.51 -10.99 -22.64
N LEU A 7 -5.46 -10.96 -21.31
CA LEU A 7 -6.61 -11.25 -20.44
C LEU A 7 -7.35 -9.98 -19.99
N LEU A 8 -6.78 -8.82 -20.26
CA LEU A 8 -7.29 -7.53 -19.78
C LEU A 8 -7.73 -6.69 -20.98
N ASP A 9 -9.02 -6.64 -21.21
CA ASP A 9 -9.65 -5.73 -22.17
C ASP A 9 -9.98 -4.40 -21.48
N ASP A 10 -9.94 -3.31 -22.24
CA ASP A 10 -10.36 -1.96 -21.80
C ASP A 10 -9.62 -1.36 -20.59
N VAL A 11 -8.35 -1.74 -20.38
CA VAL A 11 -7.50 -1.18 -19.32
C VAL A 11 -6.26 -0.50 -19.89
N ASN A 12 -5.76 0.50 -19.18
CA ASN A 12 -4.46 1.10 -19.48
C ASN A 12 -3.34 0.23 -18.90
N ILE A 13 -2.40 -0.19 -19.74
CA ILE A 13 -1.28 -1.02 -19.34
C ILE A 13 -0.01 -0.17 -19.28
N VAL A 14 0.67 -0.24 -18.16
CA VAL A 14 1.96 0.39 -17.93
C VAL A 14 2.99 -0.69 -17.61
N TYR A 15 4.17 -0.60 -18.22
CA TYR A 15 5.20 -1.63 -18.07
C TYR A 15 6.27 -1.21 -17.07
N GLN A 16 6.43 -2.03 -16.04
CA GLN A 16 7.63 -2.01 -15.21
C GLN A 16 8.72 -2.86 -15.90
N ARG A 17 9.69 -2.24 -16.54
CA ARG A 17 10.72 -2.96 -17.31
C ARG A 17 11.81 -3.56 -16.43
N GLU A 18 12.13 -2.92 -15.33
CA GLU A 18 13.05 -3.38 -14.29
C GLU A 18 12.25 -3.63 -13.02
N GLN A 19 12.41 -4.80 -12.42
CA GLN A 19 11.68 -5.19 -11.21
C GLN A 19 12.40 -4.63 -9.97
N LEU A 20 12.18 -3.35 -9.68
CA LEU A 20 12.81 -2.63 -8.58
C LEU A 20 11.88 -2.41 -7.39
N GLY A 21 10.86 -3.24 -7.23
CA GLY A 21 9.92 -3.22 -6.11
C GLY A 21 8.53 -2.68 -6.43
N THR A 22 7.64 -2.76 -5.45
CA THR A 22 6.21 -2.43 -5.57
C THR A 22 5.95 -0.93 -5.74
N GLY A 23 6.70 -0.09 -5.03
CA GLY A 23 6.67 1.36 -5.22
C GLY A 23 7.16 1.77 -6.61
N HIS A 24 8.22 1.11 -7.11
CA HIS A 24 8.70 1.35 -8.48
C HIS A 24 7.63 1.00 -9.53
N ALA A 25 6.81 -0.03 -9.31
CA ALA A 25 5.70 -0.36 -10.21
C ALA A 25 4.68 0.79 -10.29
N LEU A 26 4.33 1.39 -9.15
CA LEU A 26 3.44 2.55 -9.11
C LEU A 26 4.06 3.80 -9.73
N MET A 27 5.37 4.02 -9.58
CA MET A 27 6.07 5.14 -10.23
C MET A 27 5.92 5.10 -11.74
N GLN A 28 5.79 3.92 -12.36
CA GLN A 28 5.55 3.78 -13.80
C GLN A 28 4.19 4.36 -14.22
N CYS A 29 3.24 4.46 -13.30
CA CYS A 29 1.91 5.02 -13.57
C CYS A 29 1.88 6.56 -13.54
N LYS A 30 3.01 7.23 -13.26
CA LYS A 30 3.10 8.69 -13.07
C LYS A 30 2.47 9.45 -14.24
N ASP A 31 2.83 9.11 -15.46
CA ASP A 31 2.37 9.84 -16.66
C ASP A 31 0.85 9.69 -16.90
N VAL A 32 0.27 8.61 -16.38
CA VAL A 32 -1.16 8.31 -16.56
C VAL A 32 -2.00 8.87 -15.43
N LEU A 33 -1.49 8.87 -14.19
CA LEU A 33 -2.26 9.11 -12.99
C LEU A 33 -1.86 10.37 -12.21
N ALA A 34 -0.61 10.83 -12.21
CA ALA A 34 -0.14 11.88 -11.31
C ALA A 34 -0.91 13.19 -11.40
N ASN A 35 -1.45 13.52 -12.57
CA ASN A 35 -2.25 14.73 -12.82
C ASN A 35 -3.77 14.49 -12.64
N LYS A 36 -4.17 13.36 -12.09
CA LYS A 36 -5.58 13.07 -11.79
C LYS A 36 -5.87 13.40 -10.33
N SER A 37 -7.11 13.80 -10.07
CA SER A 37 -7.64 13.92 -8.71
C SER A 37 -8.48 12.70 -8.35
N GLY A 38 -8.68 12.46 -7.06
CA GLY A 38 -9.51 11.37 -6.54
C GLY A 38 -8.72 10.28 -5.84
N THR A 39 -9.35 9.13 -5.66
CA THR A 39 -8.80 8.00 -4.92
C THR A 39 -8.14 6.99 -5.84
N THR A 40 -6.89 6.66 -5.57
CA THR A 40 -6.19 5.54 -6.20
C THR A 40 -6.28 4.31 -5.29
N VAL A 41 -6.84 3.22 -5.81
CA VAL A 41 -6.85 1.91 -5.15
C VAL A 41 -5.70 1.07 -5.70
N VAL A 42 -4.86 0.57 -4.82
CA VAL A 42 -3.75 -0.32 -5.18
C VAL A 42 -4.10 -1.73 -4.75
N LEU A 43 -4.01 -2.66 -5.68
CA LEU A 43 -4.29 -4.08 -5.46
C LEU A 43 -3.12 -4.91 -5.98
N ASN A 44 -2.75 -5.93 -5.21
CA ASN A 44 -1.79 -6.93 -5.66
C ASN A 44 -2.48 -7.97 -6.55
N GLY A 45 -1.84 -8.34 -7.66
CA GLY A 45 -2.38 -9.32 -8.61
C GLY A 45 -2.41 -10.76 -8.07
N ASP A 46 -1.79 -11.02 -6.94
CA ASP A 46 -1.73 -12.32 -6.25
C ASP A 46 -2.72 -12.44 -5.06
N ALA A 47 -3.62 -11.47 -4.91
CA ALA A 47 -4.70 -11.48 -3.90
C ALA A 47 -6.08 -11.83 -4.51
N PRO A 48 -6.30 -13.04 -5.03
CA PRO A 48 -7.50 -13.39 -5.81
C PRO A 48 -8.77 -13.50 -4.97
N LEU A 49 -8.67 -13.50 -3.65
CA LEU A 49 -9.82 -13.69 -2.74
C LEU A 49 -10.45 -12.36 -2.29
N ILE A 50 -9.92 -11.22 -2.70
CA ILE A 50 -10.55 -9.93 -2.44
C ILE A 50 -11.90 -9.84 -3.15
N THR A 51 -12.96 -9.57 -2.36
CA THR A 51 -14.30 -9.45 -2.90
C THR A 51 -14.61 -8.00 -3.32
N LYS A 52 -15.56 -7.86 -4.25
CA LYS A 52 -16.09 -6.55 -4.64
C LYS A 52 -16.65 -5.77 -3.44
N GLU A 53 -17.25 -6.47 -2.47
CA GLU A 53 -17.81 -5.87 -1.26
C GLU A 53 -16.71 -5.33 -0.37
N THR A 54 -15.63 -6.09 -0.14
CA THR A 54 -14.46 -5.66 0.61
C THR A 54 -13.87 -4.37 0.01
N LEU A 55 -13.70 -4.32 -1.31
CA LEU A 55 -13.18 -3.13 -1.99
C LEU A 55 -14.11 -1.92 -1.86
N LYS A 56 -15.42 -2.12 -2.01
CA LYS A 56 -16.39 -1.04 -1.83
C LYS A 56 -16.34 -0.46 -0.41
N ASN A 57 -16.23 -1.33 0.59
CA ASN A 57 -16.16 -0.92 1.99
C ASN A 57 -14.86 -0.18 2.28
N LEU A 58 -13.73 -0.66 1.76
CA LEU A 58 -12.43 0.01 1.90
C LEU A 58 -12.45 1.41 1.27
N ILE A 59 -12.94 1.52 0.03
CA ILE A 59 -13.04 2.80 -0.69
C ILE A 59 -14.03 3.74 0.01
N GLY A 60 -15.19 3.23 0.43
CA GLY A 60 -16.21 4.00 1.16
C GLY A 60 -15.63 4.57 2.46
N TYR A 61 -14.97 3.72 3.25
CA TYR A 61 -14.32 4.14 4.49
C TYR A 61 -13.26 5.23 4.25
N HIS A 62 -12.42 5.07 3.22
CA HIS A 62 -11.42 6.05 2.84
C HIS A 62 -12.04 7.42 2.50
N ASN A 63 -13.04 7.42 1.62
CA ASN A 63 -13.67 8.65 1.13
C ASN A 63 -14.52 9.34 2.20
N ASP A 64 -15.32 8.59 2.96
CA ASP A 64 -16.23 9.13 3.99
C ASP A 64 -15.44 9.81 5.12
N ASN A 65 -14.24 9.35 5.41
CA ASN A 65 -13.34 9.92 6.41
C ASN A 65 -12.32 10.90 5.84
N GLN A 66 -12.36 11.19 4.53
CA GLN A 66 -11.46 12.14 3.86
C GLN A 66 -9.97 11.85 4.12
N LEU A 67 -9.59 10.58 4.05
CA LEU A 67 -8.25 10.11 4.37
C LEU A 67 -7.28 10.31 3.20
N MET A 68 -6.01 10.53 3.52
CA MET A 68 -4.94 10.57 2.51
C MET A 68 -4.39 9.19 2.20
N GLY A 69 -4.49 8.25 3.15
CA GLY A 69 -4.13 6.86 2.97
C GLY A 69 -4.92 5.93 3.89
N THR A 70 -5.30 4.78 3.36
CA THR A 70 -5.95 3.69 4.10
C THR A 70 -5.26 2.39 3.73
N ILE A 71 -4.87 1.64 4.73
CA ILE A 71 -4.15 0.38 4.61
C ILE A 71 -5.09 -0.75 4.99
N MET A 72 -5.20 -1.79 4.18
CA MET A 72 -5.88 -2.99 4.59
C MET A 72 -4.94 -3.84 5.45
N THR A 73 -5.36 -4.16 6.67
CA THR A 73 -4.58 -4.94 7.64
C THR A 73 -5.35 -6.17 8.11
N CYS A 74 -4.63 -7.14 8.64
CA CYS A 74 -5.19 -8.31 9.27
C CYS A 74 -4.31 -8.78 10.42
N ASP A 75 -4.92 -9.40 11.42
CA ASP A 75 -4.17 -10.19 12.41
C ASP A 75 -3.91 -11.58 11.85
N CYS A 76 -2.64 -11.95 11.74
CA CYS A 76 -2.21 -13.22 11.20
C CYS A 76 -1.25 -13.95 12.15
N ASP A 77 -1.08 -15.25 11.90
CA ASP A 77 -0.08 -16.04 12.59
C ASP A 77 1.33 -15.51 12.34
N LEU A 78 2.16 -15.51 13.39
CA LEU A 78 3.50 -14.91 13.35
C LEU A 78 4.48 -15.60 12.38
N ASP A 79 4.16 -16.79 11.88
CA ASP A 79 4.93 -17.51 10.86
C ASP A 79 4.82 -16.88 9.45
N LYS A 80 3.83 -16.02 9.23
CA LYS A 80 3.64 -15.31 7.97
C LYS A 80 4.70 -14.24 7.76
N LYS A 81 5.23 -14.17 6.54
CA LYS A 81 6.31 -13.25 6.16
C LYS A 81 5.77 -12.00 5.45
N PHE A 82 4.74 -11.39 6.04
CA PHE A 82 4.17 -10.12 5.58
C PHE A 82 4.81 -8.95 6.31
N GLY A 83 4.67 -7.74 5.75
CA GLY A 83 5.06 -6.51 6.40
C GLY A 83 4.30 -6.31 7.71
N ARG A 84 4.96 -5.79 8.73
CA ARG A 84 4.40 -5.52 10.06
C ARG A 84 3.93 -4.08 10.16
N VAL A 85 2.70 -3.88 10.65
CA VAL A 85 2.14 -2.54 10.86
C VAL A 85 2.67 -1.98 12.17
N ILE A 86 3.38 -0.87 12.09
CA ILE A 86 3.97 -0.20 13.26
C ILE A 86 3.00 0.84 13.75
N ARG A 87 2.68 0.79 15.06
CA ARG A 87 1.79 1.74 15.72
C ARG A 87 2.47 2.48 16.84
N GLU A 88 2.02 3.69 17.04
CA GLU A 88 2.31 4.51 18.21
C GLU A 88 1.02 5.21 18.63
N ASN A 89 0.56 5.01 19.89
CA ASN A 89 -0.70 5.56 20.41
C ASN A 89 -1.90 5.27 19.46
N ASP A 90 -2.04 4.01 19.04
CA ASP A 90 -3.05 3.50 18.09
C ASP A 90 -2.99 4.08 16.66
N GLN A 91 -2.10 5.02 16.41
CA GLN A 91 -1.90 5.55 15.05
C GLN A 91 -0.91 4.69 14.27
N VAL A 92 -1.23 4.43 13.01
CA VAL A 92 -0.28 3.80 12.08
C VAL A 92 0.89 4.76 11.85
N LYS A 93 2.11 4.29 12.10
CA LYS A 93 3.35 5.06 11.86
C LYS A 93 4.04 4.65 10.57
N GLY A 94 3.96 3.41 10.23
CA GLY A 94 4.58 2.87 9.03
C GLY A 94 4.32 1.37 8.91
N ILE A 95 4.89 0.80 7.88
CA ILE A 95 4.92 -0.64 7.66
C ILE A 95 6.39 -1.02 7.45
N VAL A 96 6.86 -2.03 8.18
CA VAL A 96 8.21 -2.57 8.00
C VAL A 96 8.10 -3.92 7.30
N GLU A 97 8.73 -4.05 6.15
CA GLU A 97 8.75 -5.32 5.41
C GLU A 97 9.45 -6.41 6.23
N PHE A 98 8.99 -7.65 6.10
CA PHE A 98 9.44 -8.75 6.98
C PHE A 98 10.96 -8.90 7.03
N LYS A 99 11.65 -8.69 5.91
CA LYS A 99 13.12 -8.82 5.82
C LYS A 99 13.88 -7.70 6.51
N ASP A 100 13.22 -6.58 6.77
CA ASP A 100 13.78 -5.40 7.45
C ASP A 100 13.35 -5.32 8.92
N CYS A 101 12.48 -6.25 9.39
CA CYS A 101 11.99 -6.26 10.77
C CYS A 101 13.09 -6.57 11.78
N THR A 102 13.07 -5.86 12.89
CA THR A 102 13.80 -6.25 14.12
C THR A 102 13.17 -7.51 14.75
N PRO A 103 13.87 -8.21 15.66
CA PRO A 103 13.30 -9.35 16.38
C PRO A 103 12.01 -9.02 17.17
N GLU A 104 11.87 -7.79 17.63
CA GLU A 104 10.66 -7.29 18.31
C GLU A 104 9.52 -7.07 17.32
N GLN A 105 9.80 -6.47 16.17
CA GLN A 105 8.81 -6.20 15.13
C GLN A 105 8.23 -7.47 14.52
N VAL A 106 9.03 -8.54 14.38
CA VAL A 106 8.53 -9.85 13.90
C VAL A 106 7.40 -10.41 14.78
N LYS A 107 7.32 -10.03 16.06
CA LYS A 107 6.30 -10.47 17.00
C LYS A 107 4.96 -9.71 16.88
N ILE A 108 4.88 -8.69 16.05
CA ILE A 108 3.65 -7.96 15.78
C ILE A 108 2.74 -8.86 14.94
N SER A 109 1.50 -9.08 15.38
CA SER A 109 0.50 -9.89 14.67
C SER A 109 -0.22 -9.12 13.57
N GLU A 110 -0.33 -7.80 13.71
CA GLU A 110 -0.96 -6.96 12.69
C GLU A 110 -0.06 -6.84 11.46
N MET A 111 -0.56 -7.33 10.35
CA MET A 111 0.16 -7.44 9.10
C MET A 111 -0.50 -6.64 7.99
N ASN A 112 0.32 -6.15 7.09
CA ASN A 112 -0.09 -5.50 5.86
C ASN A 112 -0.64 -6.54 4.88
N CYS A 113 -1.89 -6.35 4.40
CA CYS A 113 -2.49 -7.21 3.38
C CYS A 113 -2.01 -6.90 1.96
N GLY A 114 -1.45 -5.69 1.75
CA GLY A 114 -0.94 -5.27 0.44
C GLY A 114 -1.95 -4.52 -0.43
N GLU A 115 -3.12 -4.19 0.13
CA GLU A 115 -4.15 -3.39 -0.53
C GLU A 115 -4.27 -2.03 0.16
N TYR A 116 -4.43 -0.99 -0.67
CA TYR A 116 -4.42 0.38 -0.19
C TYR A 116 -5.43 1.25 -0.94
N CYS A 117 -5.91 2.28 -0.25
CA CYS A 117 -6.51 3.45 -0.88
C CYS A 117 -5.66 4.68 -0.55
N PHE A 118 -5.42 5.51 -1.55
CA PHE A 118 -4.69 6.77 -1.38
C PHE A 118 -5.42 7.92 -2.07
N ASP A 119 -5.35 9.10 -1.49
CA ASP A 119 -5.49 10.31 -2.29
C ASP A 119 -4.41 10.32 -3.38
N ASN A 120 -4.81 10.51 -4.62
CA ASN A 120 -3.91 10.32 -5.75
C ASN A 120 -2.75 11.33 -5.76
N GLU A 121 -3.03 12.59 -5.44
CA GLU A 121 -2.00 13.64 -5.41
C GLU A 121 -0.99 13.39 -4.29
N ALA A 122 -1.48 13.01 -3.10
CA ALA A 122 -0.64 12.68 -1.95
C ALA A 122 0.24 11.45 -2.25
N LEU A 123 -0.32 10.42 -2.90
CA LEU A 123 0.42 9.23 -3.30
C LEU A 123 1.62 9.58 -4.19
N PHE A 124 1.40 10.30 -5.29
CA PHE A 124 2.49 10.60 -6.23
C PHE A 124 3.54 11.55 -5.65
N LYS A 125 3.15 12.48 -4.78
CA LYS A 125 4.10 13.31 -4.02
C LYS A 125 4.95 12.48 -3.04
N ALA A 126 4.36 11.47 -2.41
CA ALA A 126 5.09 10.58 -1.51
C ALA A 126 6.03 9.64 -2.28
N LEU A 127 5.58 9.08 -3.41
CA LEU A 127 6.39 8.20 -4.27
C LEU A 127 7.69 8.87 -4.74
N GLU A 128 7.71 10.19 -4.93
CA GLU A 128 8.93 10.93 -5.29
C GLU A 128 10.01 10.91 -4.20
N LYS A 129 9.65 10.56 -2.96
CA LYS A 129 10.55 10.51 -1.80
C LYS A 129 10.94 9.09 -1.40
N VAL A 130 10.30 8.08 -1.98
CA VAL A 130 10.64 6.68 -1.71
C VAL A 130 12.04 6.38 -2.19
N THR A 131 12.82 5.70 -1.37
CA THR A 131 14.18 5.26 -1.68
C THR A 131 14.27 3.73 -1.71
N ASN A 132 15.39 3.19 -2.14
CA ASN A 132 15.63 1.75 -2.15
C ASN A 132 16.68 1.31 -1.09
N ASN A 133 16.87 2.12 -0.05
CA ASN A 133 17.80 1.84 1.02
C ASN A 133 17.22 0.87 2.06
N ASN A 134 17.07 -0.40 1.68
CA ASN A 134 16.51 -1.48 2.48
C ASN A 134 17.17 -2.82 2.14
N ALA A 135 16.80 -3.90 2.83
CA ALA A 135 17.42 -5.23 2.69
C ALA A 135 17.34 -5.81 1.27
N GLN A 136 16.38 -5.38 0.45
CA GLN A 136 16.16 -5.89 -0.91
C GLN A 136 16.70 -4.94 -1.99
N ASN A 137 17.12 -3.72 -1.66
CA ASN A 137 17.45 -2.64 -2.60
C ASN A 137 16.28 -2.32 -3.56
N GLU A 138 15.04 -2.34 -3.03
CA GLU A 138 13.82 -2.13 -3.78
C GLU A 138 13.07 -0.88 -3.30
N TYR A 139 12.32 -0.24 -4.18
CA TYR A 139 11.39 0.84 -3.81
C TYR A 139 10.09 0.21 -3.30
N TYR A 140 9.85 0.28 -2.00
CA TYR A 140 8.66 -0.30 -1.39
C TYR A 140 7.49 0.69 -1.42
N ILE A 141 6.30 0.20 -1.76
CA ILE A 141 5.07 1.00 -1.60
C ILE A 141 4.81 1.31 -0.12
N THR A 142 5.21 0.43 0.78
CA THR A 142 5.01 0.57 2.22
C THR A 142 5.73 1.79 2.80
N ASP A 143 6.82 2.25 2.18
CA ASP A 143 7.52 3.48 2.59
C ASP A 143 6.66 4.74 2.40
N VAL A 144 5.69 4.71 1.48
CA VAL A 144 4.73 5.80 1.28
C VAL A 144 3.98 6.12 2.56
N ILE A 145 3.66 5.11 3.38
CA ILE A 145 2.92 5.27 4.63
C ILE A 145 3.72 6.09 5.64
N GLU A 146 5.00 5.78 5.82
CA GLU A 146 5.89 6.53 6.71
C GLU A 146 6.10 7.97 6.21
N ILE A 147 6.32 8.12 4.90
CA ILE A 147 6.48 9.44 4.27
C ILE A 147 5.25 10.31 4.47
N MET A 148 4.05 9.77 4.26
CA MET A 148 2.79 10.48 4.48
C MET A 148 2.59 10.83 5.95
N ASN A 149 2.94 9.93 6.87
CA ASN A 149 2.85 10.17 8.29
C ASN A 149 3.76 11.32 8.75
N HIS A 150 5.00 11.38 8.26
CA HIS A 150 5.91 12.49 8.53
C HIS A 150 5.40 13.85 8.00
N GLN A 151 4.49 13.84 7.04
CA GLN A 151 3.82 15.03 6.51
C GLN A 151 2.52 15.37 7.26
N ASN A 152 2.21 14.66 8.37
CA ASN A 152 0.97 14.77 9.12
C ASN A 152 -0.30 14.56 8.28
N LEU A 153 -0.22 13.71 7.26
CA LEU A 153 -1.37 13.32 6.46
C LEU A 153 -2.21 12.29 7.21
N PHE A 154 -3.53 12.34 7.06
CA PHE A 154 -4.43 11.42 7.74
C PHE A 154 -4.31 10.02 7.15
N LEU A 155 -3.77 9.11 7.96
CA LEU A 155 -3.59 7.69 7.64
C LEU A 155 -4.39 6.83 8.62
N THR A 156 -4.95 5.72 8.13
CA THR A 156 -5.64 4.74 8.95
C THR A 156 -5.55 3.34 8.36
N HIS A 157 -6.09 2.38 9.07
CA HIS A 157 -6.20 0.98 8.63
C HIS A 157 -7.68 0.59 8.48
N TRP A 158 -7.92 -0.46 7.72
CA TRP A 158 -9.21 -1.06 7.55
C TRP A 158 -9.09 -2.61 7.59
N PRO A 159 -9.99 -3.35 8.25
CA PRO A 159 -11.14 -2.85 9.01
C PRO A 159 -10.72 -2.06 10.25
N PRO A 160 -11.54 -1.08 10.67
CA PRO A 160 -11.28 -0.36 11.91
C PRO A 160 -11.36 -1.33 13.10
N HIS A 161 -10.52 -1.13 14.12
CA HIS A 161 -10.60 -1.91 15.34
C HIS A 161 -12.01 -1.80 15.92
N LYS A 162 -12.60 -2.93 16.32
CA LYS A 162 -13.84 -2.91 17.07
C LYS A 162 -13.53 -2.31 18.44
N SER A 163 -14.08 -1.11 18.68
CA SER A 163 -14.09 -0.48 20.00
C SER A 163 -14.83 -1.32 21.00
#